data_ce119cc544fdd6ed5c3ea5d2a20bd748
#
_entry.id   ce119cc544fdd6ed5c3ea5d2a20bd748
#
_cell.length_a   1.000
_cell.length_b   1.000
_cell.length_c   1.000
_cell.angle_alpha   90.00
_cell.angle_beta   90.00
_cell.angle_gamma   90.00
#
_symmetry.space_group_name_H-M   'P 1'
#
loop_
_entity.id
_entity.type
_entity.pdbx_description
1 polymer ?
#
loop_
_entity_poly.entity_id
_entity_poly.type
_entity_poly.pdbx_seq_one_letter_code
_entity_poly.pdbx_strand_id
1 'polypeptide(L)'
;MADSFLFYDLETFGQDPRRTRISQYAAIRTDADLNEIDTPVSFFVRPADDLLPSPMATLVTGITPQQALAEGISEAEAFDRINEQLSRPGT
;
A
#
# COMPACT_ATOMS: atom_id res chain seq x y z
N MET A 1 -25.69 5.24 -9.85
CA MET A 1 -24.38 4.59 -9.89
C MET A 1 -24.28 3.66 -8.69
N ALA A 2 -23.86 2.41 -8.88
CA ALA A 2 -23.72 1.48 -7.77
C ALA A 2 -22.54 1.89 -6.89
N ASP A 3 -22.72 1.79 -5.58
CA ASP A 3 -21.64 2.04 -4.62
C ASP A 3 -20.65 0.89 -4.63
N SER A 4 -19.40 1.20 -4.32
CA SER A 4 -18.36 0.19 -4.13
C SER A 4 -17.64 0.42 -2.80
N PHE A 5 -17.06 -0.66 -2.28
CA PHE A 5 -16.22 -0.61 -1.09
C PHE A 5 -14.78 -0.94 -1.48
N LEU A 6 -13.85 -0.19 -0.93
CA LEU A 6 -12.44 -0.46 -1.10
C LEU A 6 -11.87 -0.91 0.24
N PHE A 7 -11.52 -2.19 0.33
CA PHE A 7 -10.84 -2.75 1.49
C PHE A 7 -9.34 -2.69 1.22
N TYR A 8 -8.59 -2.04 2.10
CA TYR A 8 -7.15 -1.89 1.90
C TYR A 8 -6.38 -2.10 3.18
N ASP A 9 -5.12 -2.46 3.04
CA ASP A 9 -4.19 -2.63 4.13
C ASP A 9 -2.86 -1.99 3.76
N LEU A 10 -2.20 -1.41 4.75
CA LEU A 10 -0.92 -0.74 4.60
C LEU A 10 0.09 -1.35 5.56
N GLU A 11 1.29 -1.65 5.05
CA GLU A 11 2.44 -1.98 5.87
C GLU A 11 3.44 -0.84 5.82
N THR A 12 4.24 -0.68 6.87
CA THR A 12 5.20 0.40 6.98
C THR A 12 6.59 -0.11 7.29
N PHE A 13 7.61 0.73 7.05
CA PHE A 13 9.00 0.38 7.33
C PHE A 13 9.37 0.51 8.80
N GLY A 14 8.52 1.12 9.64
CA GLY A 14 8.78 1.30 11.06
C GLY A 14 7.50 1.57 11.84
N GLN A 15 7.62 1.67 13.16
CA GLN A 15 6.47 1.85 14.05
C GLN A 15 6.22 3.31 14.45
N ASP A 16 7.18 4.21 14.21
CA ASP A 16 7.03 5.62 14.53
C ASP A 16 6.26 6.32 13.40
N PRO A 17 5.01 6.75 13.64
CA PRO A 17 4.20 7.36 12.57
C PRO A 17 4.74 8.71 12.08
N ARG A 18 5.69 9.31 12.80
CA ARG A 18 6.30 10.57 12.39
C ARG A 18 7.43 10.37 11.37
N ARG A 19 8.04 9.19 11.35
CA ARG A 19 9.26 8.91 10.60
C ARG A 19 9.11 7.79 9.59
N THR A 20 8.08 6.96 9.75
CA THR A 20 7.90 5.79 8.90
C THR A 20 7.19 6.16 7.61
N ARG A 21 7.40 5.34 6.58
CA ARG A 21 6.78 5.45 5.26
C ARG A 21 6.12 4.13 4.91
N ILE A 22 5.19 4.16 3.97
CA ILE A 22 4.49 2.96 3.50
C ILE A 22 5.49 2.04 2.81
N SER A 23 5.45 0.75 3.15
CA SER A 23 6.28 -0.29 2.50
C SER A 23 5.47 -1.18 1.56
N GLN A 24 4.17 -1.33 1.80
CA GLN A 24 3.28 -2.13 0.97
C GLN A 24 1.87 -1.59 1.04
N TYR A 25 1.17 -1.66 -0.08
CA TYR A 25 -0.26 -1.39 -0.19
C TYR A 25 -0.93 -2.59 -0.84
N ALA A 26 -2.07 -3.00 -0.28
CA ALA A 26 -2.89 -4.07 -0.86
C ALA A 26 -4.35 -3.67 -0.74
N ALA A 27 -5.14 -3.90 -1.78
CA ALA A 27 -6.54 -3.50 -1.79
C ALA A 27 -7.39 -4.42 -2.65
N ILE A 28 -8.66 -4.57 -2.23
CA ILE A 28 -9.69 -5.28 -2.97
C ILE A 28 -10.92 -4.39 -3.05
N ARG A 29 -11.47 -4.23 -4.25
CA ARG A 29 -12.71 -3.48 -4.44
C ARG A 29 -13.87 -4.44 -4.61
N THR A 30 -14.98 -4.15 -3.91
CA THR A 30 -16.20 -4.95 -3.97
C THR A 30 -17.40 -4.09 -4.32
N ASP A 31 -18.50 -4.73 -4.74
CA ASP A 31 -19.81 -4.09 -4.84
C ASP A 31 -20.50 -4.05 -3.45
N ALA A 32 -21.75 -3.57 -3.42
CA ALA A 32 -22.50 -3.46 -2.17
C ALA A 32 -22.81 -4.82 -1.53
N ASP A 33 -22.78 -5.90 -2.30
CA ASP A 33 -22.99 -7.26 -1.81
C ASP A 33 -21.69 -7.98 -1.46
N LEU A 34 -20.58 -7.25 -1.43
CA LEU A 34 -19.25 -7.74 -1.11
C LEU A 34 -18.68 -8.71 -2.15
N ASN A 35 -19.16 -8.65 -3.39
CA ASN A 35 -18.55 -9.39 -4.48
C ASN A 35 -17.38 -8.57 -5.07
N GLU A 36 -16.25 -9.24 -5.30
CA GLU A 36 -15.08 -8.60 -5.89
C GLU A 36 -15.37 -8.17 -7.32
N ILE A 37 -15.13 -6.90 -7.64
CA ILE A 37 -15.47 -6.33 -8.95
C ILE A 37 -14.25 -5.90 -9.78
N ASP A 38 -13.08 -5.79 -9.15
CA ASP A 38 -11.83 -5.46 -9.84
C ASP A 38 -10.75 -6.47 -9.45
N THR A 39 -9.70 -6.55 -10.27
CA THR A 39 -8.51 -7.32 -9.91
C THR A 39 -7.89 -6.74 -8.65
N PRO A 40 -7.55 -7.58 -7.64
CA PRO A 40 -6.87 -7.10 -6.45
C PRO A 40 -5.56 -6.37 -6.81
N VAL A 41 -5.29 -5.29 -6.08
CA VAL A 41 -4.09 -4.48 -6.26
C VAL A 41 -3.15 -4.73 -5.10
N SER A 42 -1.88 -4.98 -5.41
CA SER A 42 -0.85 -5.12 -4.38
C SER A 42 0.49 -4.68 -4.96
N PHE A 43 1.23 -3.86 -4.21
CA PHE A 43 2.57 -3.44 -4.62
C PHE A 43 3.41 -3.05 -3.42
N PHE A 44 4.73 -3.19 -3.58
CA PHE A 44 5.70 -2.67 -2.62
C PHE A 44 6.05 -1.23 -2.98
N VAL A 45 6.42 -0.45 -1.95
CA VAL A 45 6.88 0.93 -2.12
C VAL A 45 8.36 0.97 -1.79
N ARG A 46 9.14 1.56 -2.70
CA ARG A 46 10.58 1.66 -2.52
C ARG A 46 10.91 2.64 -1.39
N PRO A 47 11.83 2.28 -0.46
CA PRO A 47 12.25 3.22 0.58
C PRO A 47 12.84 4.49 -0.01
N ALA A 48 12.56 5.64 0.60
CA ALA A 48 13.21 6.89 0.26
C ALA A 48 14.69 6.82 0.64
N ASP A 49 15.55 7.56 -0.09
CA ASP A 49 17.00 7.52 0.11
C ASP A 49 17.42 7.94 1.53
N ASP A 50 16.63 8.81 2.16
CA ASP A 50 16.89 9.31 3.51
C ASP A 50 16.27 8.47 4.61
N LEU A 51 15.63 7.35 4.27
CA LEU A 51 14.93 6.49 5.23
C LEU A 51 15.59 5.13 5.32
N LEU A 52 15.99 4.76 6.54
CA LEU A 52 16.48 3.41 6.82
C LEU A 52 15.32 2.58 7.40
N PRO A 53 14.94 1.47 6.75
CA PRO A 53 13.90 0.60 7.29
C PRO A 53 14.28 0.03 8.65
N SER A 54 13.31 -0.03 9.55
CA SER A 54 13.49 -0.59 10.88
C SER A 54 13.63 -2.11 10.81
N PRO A 55 14.59 -2.72 11.53
CA PRO A 55 14.65 -4.18 11.64
C PRO A 55 13.36 -4.78 12.22
N MET A 56 12.69 -4.05 13.12
CA MET A 56 11.42 -4.50 13.68
C MET A 56 10.33 -4.55 12.61
N ALA A 57 10.30 -3.60 11.68
CA ALA A 57 9.35 -3.62 10.57
C ALA A 57 9.55 -4.87 9.70
N THR A 58 10.79 -5.27 9.43
CA THR A 58 11.08 -6.50 8.69
C THR A 58 10.55 -7.72 9.42
N LEU A 59 10.72 -7.78 10.74
CA LEU A 59 10.22 -8.90 11.55
C LEU A 59 8.71 -8.99 11.53
N VAL A 60 8.02 -7.85 11.55
CA VAL A 60 6.55 -7.80 11.61
C VAL A 60 5.92 -8.05 10.25
N THR A 61 6.44 -7.43 9.19
CA THR A 61 5.83 -7.47 7.86
C THR A 61 6.39 -8.58 6.96
N GLY A 62 7.59 -9.05 7.23
CA GLY A 62 8.30 -9.98 6.36
C GLY A 62 8.90 -9.34 5.12
N ILE A 63 8.80 -8.01 4.97
CA ILE A 63 9.34 -7.28 3.82
C ILE A 63 10.75 -6.83 4.15
N THR A 64 11.74 -7.38 3.44
CA THR A 64 13.14 -6.95 3.63
C THR A 64 13.42 -5.66 2.88
N PRO A 65 14.41 -4.85 3.31
CA PRO A 65 14.82 -3.67 2.53
C PRO A 65 15.24 -4.01 1.10
N GLN A 66 15.90 -5.14 0.90
CA GLN A 66 16.31 -5.58 -0.42
C GLN A 66 15.11 -5.87 -1.32
N GLN A 67 14.08 -6.51 -0.78
CA GLN A 67 12.86 -6.82 -1.51
C GLN A 67 12.14 -5.53 -1.91
N ALA A 68 12.02 -4.59 -0.98
CA ALA A 68 11.36 -3.31 -1.26
C ALA A 68 12.11 -2.50 -2.32
N LEU A 69 13.45 -2.53 -2.30
CA LEU A 69 14.26 -1.83 -3.32
C LEU A 69 14.16 -2.48 -4.69
N ALA A 70 14.08 -3.82 -4.75
CA ALA A 70 14.05 -4.55 -6.01
C ALA A 70 12.66 -4.54 -6.67
N GLU A 71 11.60 -4.62 -5.87
CA GLU A 71 10.23 -4.81 -6.35
C GLU A 71 9.34 -3.58 -6.16
N GLY A 72 9.79 -2.60 -5.37
CA GLY A 72 8.98 -1.44 -5.02
C GLY A 72 8.90 -0.39 -6.12
N ILE A 73 7.76 0.30 -6.16
CA ILE A 73 7.59 1.51 -6.96
C ILE A 73 7.93 2.73 -6.12
N SER A 74 8.14 3.88 -6.76
CA SER A 74 8.42 5.12 -6.04
C SER A 74 7.24 5.55 -5.17
N GLU A 75 7.50 6.34 -4.11
CA GLU A 75 6.44 6.88 -3.28
C GLU A 75 5.46 7.73 -4.09
N ALA A 76 5.97 8.54 -5.04
CA ALA A 76 5.11 9.38 -5.87
C ALA A 76 4.14 8.54 -6.70
N GLU A 77 4.62 7.47 -7.34
CA GLU A 77 3.77 6.56 -8.10
C GLU A 77 2.79 5.81 -7.18
N ALA A 78 3.24 5.41 -6.00
CA ALA A 78 2.38 4.76 -5.02
C ALA A 78 1.22 5.65 -4.60
N PHE A 79 1.48 6.91 -4.27
CA PHE A 79 0.44 7.85 -3.88
C PHE A 79 -0.53 8.14 -5.01
N ASP A 80 -0.06 8.24 -6.26
CA ASP A 80 -0.92 8.41 -7.42
C ASP A 80 -1.88 7.22 -7.59
N ARG A 81 -1.38 6.00 -7.46
CA ARG A 81 -2.19 4.79 -7.57
C ARG A 81 -3.22 4.67 -6.46
N ILE A 82 -2.81 4.95 -5.22
CA ILE A 82 -3.72 4.90 -4.06
C ILE A 82 -4.81 5.97 -4.22
N ASN A 83 -4.42 7.19 -4.56
CA ASN A 83 -5.36 8.28 -4.75
C ASN A 83 -6.38 8.00 -5.86
N GLU A 84 -5.95 7.39 -6.97
CA GLU A 84 -6.85 7.00 -8.04
C GLU A 84 -7.92 6.03 -7.54
N GLN A 85 -7.54 5.06 -6.73
CA GLN A 85 -8.49 4.09 -6.19
C GLN A 85 -9.47 4.71 -5.20
N LEU A 86 -8.98 5.58 -4.32
CA LEU A 86 -9.81 6.24 -3.31
C LEU A 86 -10.74 7.28 -3.92
N SER A 87 -10.36 7.86 -5.06
CA SER A 87 -11.10 8.96 -5.70
C SER A 87 -12.19 8.50 -6.65
N ARG A 88 -12.32 7.20 -6.91
CA ARG A 88 -13.36 6.71 -7.83
C ARG A 88 -14.74 7.05 -7.30
N PRO A 89 -15.65 7.55 -8.18
CA PRO A 89 -17.03 7.83 -7.77
C PRO A 89 -17.71 6.59 -7.20
N GLY A 90 -18.46 6.76 -6.13
CA GLY A 90 -19.19 5.66 -5.48
C GLY A 90 -18.35 4.84 -4.49
N THR A 91 -17.09 5.22 -4.26
CA THR A 91 -16.24 4.52 -3.27
C THR A 91 -16.63 4.91 -1.86
#